data_119fcfc7cd81f75b3bf70d82dfc55b46
#
_entry.id   119fcfc7cd81f75b3bf70d82dfc55b46
#
_cell.length_a   1.000
_cell.length_b   1.000
_cell.length_c   1.000
_cell.angle_alpha   90.00
_cell.angle_beta   90.00
_cell.angle_gamma   90.00
#
_symmetry.space_group_name_H-M   'P 1'
#
loop_
_entity.id
_entity.type
_entity.pdbx_description
1 polymer ?
#
loop_
_entity_poly.entity_id
_entity_poly.type
_entity_poly.pdbx_seq_one_letter_code
_entity_poly.pdbx_strand_id
1 'polypeptide(L)'
;MELFERSAAEIVGMLERREVSTRELLDALAARIAVVDGAVNALPTLCFDRARAQPLGDGPLRGLPVAIKDLTAVAGVRTTWGSPIHADFVPEASDHVAERVEASGGAIYAKSNTPEFGAGANTFNDVFGATRNPWDVSKSAAGSSGGAAAALKTGTAWLAHGSDLGGSLRNPASFCGIVGLRPSPGRVPKGPGPNPFDTLSVEGPMARTVGDVALFLDSLAGPDPREPIALAAPGRPYRDWAAEARAPRRVAFSRDLGITPVDPEVADICAAAARRFEDLGALVEEAHPDFSGAHECFQTLRALGFATAHLERLRDHRDLLKPEVIWNTEKGLALTGAEVARAQRLRGEIVERARRFFEAYDLLLC
;
A
#
# COMPACT_ATOMS: atom_id res chain seq x y z
N MET A 1 28.19 7.00 3.66
CA MET A 1 26.82 6.47 3.44
C MET A 1 26.17 7.32 2.38
N GLU A 2 25.75 6.71 1.29
CA GLU A 2 25.09 7.42 0.19
C GLU A 2 23.70 7.92 0.63
N LEU A 3 23.18 8.99 0.00
CA LEU A 3 21.88 9.56 0.38
C LEU A 3 20.75 8.54 0.31
N PHE A 4 20.73 7.67 -0.70
CA PHE A 4 19.67 6.65 -0.86
C PHE A 4 19.71 5.53 0.20
N GLU A 5 20.80 5.40 0.97
CA GLU A 5 20.90 4.43 2.07
C GLU A 5 20.30 4.95 3.37
N ARG A 6 20.18 6.29 3.53
CA ARG A 6 19.61 6.92 4.72
C ARG A 6 18.11 6.67 4.81
N SER A 7 17.57 6.73 6.04
CA SER A 7 16.12 6.69 6.26
C SER A 7 15.44 7.98 5.78
N ALA A 8 14.13 7.92 5.53
CA ALA A 8 13.36 9.12 5.18
C ALA A 8 13.41 10.17 6.29
N ALA A 9 13.34 9.72 7.54
CA ALA A 9 13.43 10.62 8.71
C ALA A 9 14.78 11.34 8.80
N GLU A 10 15.91 10.65 8.52
CA GLU A 10 17.22 11.30 8.47
C GLU A 10 17.30 12.33 7.35
N ILE A 11 16.76 12.02 6.15
CA ILE A 11 16.73 12.94 5.02
C ILE A 11 15.88 14.17 5.34
N VAL A 12 14.70 14.01 5.97
CA VAL A 12 13.88 15.14 6.41
C VAL A 12 14.64 16.01 7.39
N GLY A 13 15.37 15.43 8.35
CA GLY A 13 16.22 16.19 9.26
C GLY A 13 17.34 16.97 8.53
N MET A 14 17.93 16.39 7.48
CA MET A 14 18.92 17.08 6.65
C MET A 14 18.30 18.24 5.85
N LEU A 15 17.08 18.07 5.32
CA LEU A 15 16.32 19.12 4.64
C LEU A 15 16.02 20.29 5.61
N GLU A 16 15.58 20.00 6.83
CA GLU A 16 15.31 21.00 7.87
C GLU A 16 16.56 21.81 8.24
N ARG A 17 17.70 21.15 8.34
CA ARG A 17 19.00 21.81 8.61
C ARG A 17 19.65 22.42 7.37
N ARG A 18 19.02 22.30 6.19
CA ARG A 18 19.53 22.75 4.88
C ARG A 18 20.89 22.13 4.51
N GLU A 19 21.16 20.91 4.98
CA GLU A 19 22.33 20.11 4.63
C GLU A 19 22.20 19.48 3.24
N VAL A 20 20.95 19.35 2.77
CA VAL A 20 20.58 18.89 1.43
C VAL A 20 19.34 19.62 0.96
N SER A 21 19.19 19.79 -0.33
CA SER A 21 18.01 20.36 -0.98
C SER A 21 17.18 19.26 -1.67
N THR A 22 15.88 19.51 -1.87
CA THR A 22 15.02 18.64 -2.69
C THR A 22 15.61 18.37 -4.08
N ARG A 23 16.27 19.38 -4.67
CA ARG A 23 16.90 19.23 -6.00
C ARG A 23 18.02 18.20 -5.98
N GLU A 24 18.91 18.27 -5.00
CA GLU A 24 20.00 17.29 -4.84
C GLU A 24 19.47 15.89 -4.56
N LEU A 25 18.35 15.76 -3.80
CA LEU A 25 17.69 14.47 -3.60
C LEU A 25 17.12 13.92 -4.91
N LEU A 26 16.46 14.75 -5.72
CA LEU A 26 15.93 14.35 -7.03
C LEU A 26 17.06 13.94 -7.98
N ASP A 27 18.19 14.64 -7.96
CA ASP A 27 19.34 14.31 -8.79
C ASP A 27 19.99 12.98 -8.34
N ALA A 28 20.10 12.74 -7.03
CA ALA A 28 20.57 11.47 -6.48
C ALA A 28 19.63 10.29 -6.85
N LEU A 29 18.31 10.49 -6.79
CA LEU A 29 17.33 9.47 -7.21
C LEU A 29 17.42 9.20 -8.73
N ALA A 30 17.55 10.24 -9.55
CA ALA A 30 17.70 10.08 -11.00
C ALA A 30 18.95 9.25 -11.34
N ALA A 31 20.06 9.52 -10.68
CA ALA A 31 21.30 8.75 -10.85
C ALA A 31 21.12 7.29 -10.39
N ARG A 32 20.48 7.07 -9.24
CA ARG A 32 20.23 5.71 -8.72
C ARG A 32 19.28 4.90 -9.61
N ILE A 33 18.19 5.52 -10.08
CA ILE A 33 17.22 4.91 -11.00
C ILE A 33 17.90 4.47 -12.29
N ALA A 34 18.74 5.32 -12.88
CA ALA A 34 19.48 5.01 -14.12
C ALA A 34 20.35 3.75 -13.97
N VAL A 35 20.85 3.47 -12.77
CA VAL A 35 21.70 2.28 -12.53
C VAL A 35 20.89 1.01 -12.30
N VAL A 36 19.73 1.09 -11.55
CA VAL A 36 19.09 -0.12 -11.03
C VAL A 36 17.72 -0.42 -11.61
N ASP A 37 16.95 0.58 -12.06
CA ASP A 37 15.54 0.37 -12.38
C ASP A 37 15.34 -0.44 -13.65
N GLY A 38 16.29 -0.43 -14.58
CA GLY A 38 16.29 -1.30 -15.76
C GLY A 38 16.25 -2.79 -15.44
N ALA A 39 16.75 -3.21 -14.28
CA ALA A 39 16.70 -4.61 -13.83
C ALA A 39 15.38 -4.96 -13.13
N VAL A 40 14.75 -4.03 -12.44
CA VAL A 40 13.58 -4.29 -11.58
C VAL A 40 12.27 -3.74 -12.13
N ASN A 41 12.29 -2.70 -12.95
CA ASN A 41 11.12 -2.04 -13.54
C ASN A 41 10.10 -1.60 -12.46
N ALA A 42 10.57 -0.80 -11.51
CA ALA A 42 9.78 -0.33 -10.38
C ALA A 42 9.04 0.98 -10.66
N LEU A 43 9.66 1.91 -11.40
CA LEU A 43 9.21 3.30 -11.59
C LEU A 43 9.05 3.66 -13.08
N PRO A 44 8.06 3.09 -13.79
CA PRO A 44 7.96 3.22 -15.25
C PRO A 44 7.60 4.64 -15.74
N THR A 45 7.06 5.51 -14.89
CA THR A 45 6.75 6.90 -15.23
C THR A 45 7.48 7.84 -14.28
N LEU A 46 8.42 8.62 -14.80
CA LEU A 46 9.19 9.62 -14.06
C LEU A 46 8.67 11.02 -14.37
N CYS A 47 8.56 11.88 -13.37
CA CYS A 47 8.09 13.27 -13.50
C CYS A 47 8.99 14.24 -12.75
N PHE A 48 10.32 14.11 -12.90
CA PHE A 48 11.31 14.92 -12.20
C PHE A 48 11.18 16.43 -12.47
N ASP A 49 10.84 16.84 -13.70
CA ASP A 49 10.69 18.25 -14.04
C ASP A 49 9.50 18.86 -13.29
N ARG A 50 8.40 18.13 -13.18
CA ARG A 50 7.27 18.54 -12.35
C ARG A 50 7.68 18.65 -10.88
N ALA A 51 8.38 17.65 -10.34
CA ALA A 51 8.84 17.67 -8.95
C ALA A 51 9.79 18.84 -8.64
N ARG A 52 10.63 19.22 -9.60
CA ARG A 52 11.53 20.40 -9.48
C ARG A 52 10.80 21.73 -9.57
N ALA A 53 9.69 21.79 -10.32
CA ALA A 53 8.91 23.02 -10.52
C ALA A 53 7.80 23.20 -9.46
N GLN A 54 7.44 22.14 -8.73
CA GLN A 54 6.35 22.16 -7.77
C GLN A 54 6.68 23.06 -6.58
N PRO A 55 5.77 23.97 -6.17
CA PRO A 55 5.88 24.65 -4.89
C PRO A 55 5.80 23.63 -3.75
N LEU A 56 6.76 23.67 -2.85
CA LEU A 56 6.79 22.77 -1.69
C LEU A 56 5.96 23.35 -0.55
N GLY A 57 5.01 22.57 -0.02
CA GLY A 57 4.25 22.93 1.17
C GLY A 57 5.08 22.87 2.46
N ASP A 58 4.66 23.62 3.46
CA ASP A 58 5.23 23.61 4.81
C ASP A 58 4.69 22.44 5.64
N GLY A 59 5.02 21.22 5.25
CA GLY A 59 4.54 20.03 5.94
C GLY A 59 5.67 19.15 6.48
N PRO A 60 5.35 18.03 7.11
CA PRO A 60 6.33 17.13 7.74
C PRO A 60 7.32 16.50 6.76
N LEU A 61 7.05 16.51 5.45
CA LEU A 61 7.94 15.93 4.44
C LEU A 61 9.03 16.89 3.93
N ARG A 62 8.90 18.21 4.15
CA ARG A 62 9.96 19.21 3.91
C ARG A 62 10.61 19.19 2.52
N GLY A 63 9.92 18.74 1.50
CA GLY A 63 10.46 18.59 0.16
C GLY A 63 11.01 17.18 -0.15
N LEU A 64 10.79 16.20 0.71
CA LEU A 64 11.21 14.82 0.46
C LEU A 64 10.53 14.27 -0.81
N PRO A 65 11.28 13.66 -1.75
CA PRO A 65 10.70 13.00 -2.91
C PRO A 65 9.87 11.78 -2.53
N VAL A 66 8.68 11.64 -3.14
CA VAL A 66 7.72 10.55 -2.88
C VAL A 66 7.29 9.90 -4.20
N ALA A 67 7.29 8.57 -4.26
CA ALA A 67 6.72 7.81 -5.37
C ALA A 67 5.25 7.47 -5.11
N ILE A 68 4.39 7.64 -6.12
CA ILE A 68 2.95 7.38 -6.03
C ILE A 68 2.59 6.16 -6.89
N LYS A 69 1.81 5.24 -6.35
CA LYS A 69 1.32 4.07 -7.09
C LYS A 69 0.52 4.48 -8.32
N ASP A 70 0.70 3.79 -9.43
CA ASP A 70 0.01 4.10 -10.70
C ASP A 70 -1.48 3.71 -10.74
N LEU A 71 -2.08 3.50 -9.58
CA LEU A 71 -3.53 3.45 -9.36
C LEU A 71 -4.13 4.79 -8.89
N THR A 72 -3.29 5.79 -8.63
CA THR A 72 -3.66 7.08 -8.06
C THR A 72 -3.35 8.17 -9.06
N ALA A 73 -4.33 8.97 -9.42
CA ALA A 73 -4.15 10.09 -10.33
C ALA A 73 -3.26 11.19 -9.71
N VAL A 74 -2.36 11.73 -10.52
CA VAL A 74 -1.54 12.91 -10.20
C VAL A 74 -1.68 13.89 -11.35
N ALA A 75 -2.18 15.08 -11.09
CA ALA A 75 -2.43 16.10 -12.12
C ALA A 75 -1.18 16.37 -12.97
N GLY A 76 -1.35 16.31 -14.29
CA GLY A 76 -0.29 16.51 -15.27
C GLY A 76 0.73 15.37 -15.37
N VAL A 77 0.51 14.23 -14.69
CA VAL A 77 1.40 13.06 -14.76
C VAL A 77 0.65 11.88 -15.36
N ARG A 78 1.22 11.27 -16.40
CA ARG A 78 0.68 10.05 -17.02
C ARG A 78 0.30 9.03 -15.95
N THR A 79 -0.96 8.59 -15.95
CA THR A 79 -1.53 7.63 -15.00
C THR A 79 -2.30 6.57 -15.76
N THR A 80 -1.82 5.33 -15.74
CA THR A 80 -2.33 4.28 -16.63
C THR A 80 -3.23 3.28 -15.93
N TRP A 81 -3.25 3.24 -14.60
CA TRP A 81 -3.84 2.13 -13.81
C TRP A 81 -3.33 0.75 -14.26
N GLY A 82 -2.16 0.69 -14.93
CA GLY A 82 -1.62 -0.52 -15.52
C GLY A 82 -2.45 -1.08 -16.67
N SER A 83 -3.35 -0.29 -17.28
CA SER A 83 -4.27 -0.73 -18.34
C SER A 83 -3.96 -0.09 -19.68
N PRO A 84 -3.96 -0.87 -20.78
CA PRO A 84 -3.87 -0.34 -22.15
C PRO A 84 -4.96 0.71 -22.47
N ILE A 85 -6.14 0.63 -21.84
CA ILE A 85 -7.24 1.60 -22.00
C ILE A 85 -6.79 3.02 -21.65
N HIS A 86 -5.86 3.16 -20.72
CA HIS A 86 -5.38 4.43 -20.20
C HIS A 86 -3.88 4.65 -20.46
N ALA A 87 -3.31 3.96 -21.44
CA ALA A 87 -1.87 3.96 -21.70
C ALA A 87 -1.26 5.38 -21.81
N ASP A 88 -1.98 6.32 -22.37
CA ASP A 88 -1.50 7.70 -22.59
C ASP A 88 -2.32 8.75 -21.80
N PHE A 89 -3.13 8.31 -20.83
CA PHE A 89 -3.98 9.22 -20.08
C PHE A 89 -3.16 10.09 -19.11
N VAL A 90 -3.44 11.40 -19.16
CA VAL A 90 -2.88 12.40 -18.24
C VAL A 90 -4.05 13.09 -17.53
N PRO A 91 -4.23 12.87 -16.21
CA PRO A 91 -5.32 13.48 -15.46
C PRO A 91 -5.13 14.99 -15.28
N GLU A 92 -6.25 15.74 -15.30
CA GLU A 92 -6.27 17.17 -15.01
C GLU A 92 -6.28 17.46 -13.49
N ALA A 93 -6.73 16.50 -12.68
CA ALA A 93 -6.82 16.62 -11.23
C ALA A 93 -6.10 15.44 -10.54
N SER A 94 -5.59 15.70 -9.35
CA SER A 94 -5.01 14.66 -8.50
C SER A 94 -6.08 13.99 -7.63
N ASP A 95 -5.84 12.73 -7.29
CA ASP A 95 -6.59 12.04 -6.22
C ASP A 95 -6.24 12.62 -4.85
N HIS A 96 -7.16 12.48 -3.88
CA HIS A 96 -7.05 13.09 -2.55
C HIS A 96 -5.74 12.76 -1.83
N VAL A 97 -5.25 11.53 -1.94
CA VAL A 97 -3.99 11.12 -1.29
C VAL A 97 -2.77 11.78 -1.94
N ALA A 98 -2.78 12.00 -3.25
CA ALA A 98 -1.70 12.71 -3.93
C ALA A 98 -1.66 14.18 -3.54
N GLU A 99 -2.84 14.86 -3.51
CA GLU A 99 -2.95 16.23 -3.00
C GLU A 99 -2.44 16.35 -1.57
N ARG A 100 -2.74 15.35 -0.72
CA ARG A 100 -2.30 15.33 0.67
C ARG A 100 -0.78 15.17 0.81
N VAL A 101 -0.16 14.34 -0.03
CA VAL A 101 1.31 14.24 -0.10
C VAL A 101 1.93 15.60 -0.42
N GLU A 102 1.39 16.30 -1.41
CA GLU A 102 1.90 17.63 -1.81
C GLU A 102 1.66 18.69 -0.73
N ALA A 103 0.45 18.71 -0.15
CA ALA A 103 0.13 19.61 0.97
C ALA A 103 1.03 19.37 2.20
N SER A 104 1.51 18.13 2.38
CA SER A 104 2.46 17.76 3.44
C SER A 104 3.93 18.06 3.09
N GLY A 105 4.17 18.74 1.97
CA GLY A 105 5.50 19.13 1.52
C GLY A 105 6.26 18.02 0.77
N GLY A 106 5.59 16.97 0.33
CA GLY A 106 6.21 15.90 -0.48
C GLY A 106 6.36 16.31 -1.95
N ALA A 107 7.48 15.96 -2.56
CA ALA A 107 7.74 16.18 -3.99
C ALA A 107 7.44 14.89 -4.78
N ILE A 108 6.31 14.84 -5.48
CA ILE A 108 5.94 13.66 -6.28
C ILE A 108 6.81 13.63 -7.55
N TYR A 109 7.69 12.60 -7.68
CA TYR A 109 8.67 12.50 -8.76
C TYR A 109 8.48 11.30 -9.69
N ALA A 110 7.67 10.32 -9.29
CA ALA A 110 7.48 9.09 -10.06
C ALA A 110 6.15 8.40 -9.77
N LYS A 111 5.70 7.59 -10.75
CA LYS A 111 4.63 6.60 -10.57
C LYS A 111 5.25 5.22 -10.47
N SER A 112 4.86 4.45 -9.45
CA SER A 112 5.33 3.08 -9.26
C SER A 112 4.40 2.06 -9.91
N ASN A 113 4.99 1.01 -10.49
CA ASN A 113 4.28 -0.01 -11.27
C ASN A 113 3.26 -0.80 -10.44
N THR A 114 2.19 -1.23 -11.09
CA THR A 114 1.05 -1.95 -10.51
C THR A 114 0.48 -2.93 -11.55
N PRO A 115 -0.17 -4.03 -11.15
CA PRO A 115 -1.00 -4.78 -12.10
C PRO A 115 -2.21 -3.96 -12.53
N GLU A 116 -2.79 -4.29 -13.67
CA GLU A 116 -3.96 -3.61 -14.21
C GLU A 116 -5.07 -3.47 -13.17
N PHE A 117 -5.52 -2.23 -12.92
CA PHE A 117 -6.51 -1.86 -11.88
C PHE A 117 -6.26 -2.48 -10.49
N GLY A 118 -5.01 -2.80 -10.18
CA GLY A 118 -4.65 -3.46 -8.94
C GLY A 118 -5.10 -4.92 -8.83
N ALA A 119 -5.58 -5.52 -9.92
CA ALA A 119 -6.09 -6.87 -9.94
C ALA A 119 -4.97 -7.91 -9.97
N GLY A 120 -4.81 -8.64 -8.86
CA GLY A 120 -3.82 -9.71 -8.71
C GLY A 120 -2.77 -9.45 -7.63
N ALA A 121 -2.07 -10.52 -7.26
CA ALA A 121 -1.05 -10.52 -6.21
C ALA A 121 0.39 -10.36 -6.76
N ASN A 122 0.54 -10.14 -8.07
CA ASN A 122 1.82 -9.94 -8.75
C ASN A 122 1.77 -8.69 -9.61
N THR A 123 2.87 -7.94 -9.65
CA THR A 123 2.96 -6.68 -10.37
C THR A 123 3.48 -6.90 -11.79
N PHE A 124 2.55 -6.97 -12.73
CA PHE A 124 2.81 -6.96 -14.17
C PHE A 124 1.58 -6.42 -14.91
N ASN A 125 1.79 -5.80 -16.06
CA ASN A 125 0.73 -5.29 -16.93
C ASN A 125 1.25 -5.17 -18.38
N ASP A 126 0.33 -4.98 -19.32
CA ASP A 126 0.65 -4.90 -20.76
C ASP A 126 1.19 -3.51 -21.19
N VAL A 127 1.16 -2.51 -20.30
CA VAL A 127 1.70 -1.16 -20.58
C VAL A 127 3.20 -1.10 -20.29
N PHE A 128 3.63 -1.66 -19.15
CA PHE A 128 4.99 -1.50 -18.62
C PHE A 128 5.74 -2.82 -18.40
N GLY A 129 5.07 -3.96 -18.50
CA GLY A 129 5.65 -5.26 -18.19
C GLY A 129 5.71 -5.54 -16.67
N ALA A 130 6.57 -6.47 -16.28
CA ALA A 130 6.65 -6.98 -14.92
C ALA A 130 7.68 -6.23 -14.05
N THR A 131 7.30 -5.95 -12.80
CA THR A 131 8.25 -5.57 -11.76
C THR A 131 8.85 -6.82 -11.13
N ARG A 132 10.17 -6.83 -11.02
CA ARG A 132 10.98 -7.95 -10.53
C ARG A 132 11.40 -7.75 -9.08
N ASN A 133 11.60 -8.87 -8.37
CA ASN A 133 12.04 -8.82 -6.98
C ASN A 133 13.51 -8.36 -6.90
N PRO A 134 13.84 -7.34 -6.09
CA PRO A 134 15.23 -6.85 -5.96
C PRO A 134 16.22 -7.84 -5.34
N TRP A 135 15.74 -8.86 -4.63
CA TRP A 135 16.60 -9.92 -4.07
C TRP A 135 16.98 -10.97 -5.11
N ASP A 136 16.06 -11.25 -6.03
CA ASP A 136 16.23 -12.20 -7.12
C ASP A 136 15.32 -11.77 -8.29
N VAL A 137 15.88 -11.23 -9.34
CA VAL A 137 15.15 -10.71 -10.49
C VAL A 137 14.40 -11.77 -11.29
N SER A 138 14.60 -13.06 -11.01
CA SER A 138 13.79 -14.16 -11.55
C SER A 138 12.45 -14.33 -10.81
N LYS A 139 12.30 -13.72 -9.64
CA LYS A 139 11.15 -13.85 -8.75
C LYS A 139 10.22 -12.65 -8.84
N SER A 140 8.98 -12.86 -8.37
CA SER A 140 7.97 -11.82 -8.26
C SER A 140 8.28 -10.84 -7.12
N ALA A 141 8.03 -9.55 -7.33
CA ALA A 141 7.98 -8.53 -6.28
C ALA A 141 6.66 -8.57 -5.49
N ALA A 142 5.79 -9.55 -5.76
CA ALA A 142 4.40 -9.58 -5.36
C ALA A 142 3.62 -8.33 -5.84
N GLY A 143 2.44 -8.06 -5.26
CA GLY A 143 1.57 -6.95 -5.67
C GLY A 143 0.36 -6.75 -4.75
N SER A 144 -0.40 -5.74 -5.09
CA SER A 144 -0.36 -4.90 -6.29
C SER A 144 0.58 -3.69 -6.19
N SER A 145 1.17 -3.35 -5.02
CA SER A 145 2.13 -2.25 -4.86
C SER A 145 3.59 -2.73 -5.02
N GLY A 146 3.86 -3.65 -5.98
CA GLY A 146 5.18 -4.23 -6.16
C GLY A 146 6.23 -3.25 -6.66
N GLY A 147 5.84 -2.29 -7.52
CA GLY A 147 6.74 -1.21 -7.94
C GLY A 147 7.19 -0.35 -6.76
N ALA A 148 6.28 0.01 -5.86
CA ALA A 148 6.60 0.76 -4.65
C ALA A 148 7.59 0.00 -3.75
N ALA A 149 7.34 -1.30 -3.51
CA ALA A 149 8.21 -2.13 -2.69
C ALA A 149 9.61 -2.32 -3.30
N ALA A 150 9.67 -2.58 -4.61
CA ALA A 150 10.94 -2.71 -5.32
C ALA A 150 11.74 -1.41 -5.33
N ALA A 151 11.08 -0.24 -5.54
CA ALA A 151 11.72 1.06 -5.49
C ALA A 151 12.33 1.36 -4.11
N LEU A 152 11.60 1.09 -3.03
CA LEU A 152 12.09 1.24 -1.66
C LEU A 152 13.30 0.36 -1.39
N LYS A 153 13.25 -0.89 -1.78
CA LYS A 153 14.33 -1.86 -1.54
C LYS A 153 15.59 -1.50 -2.31
N THR A 154 15.46 -1.03 -3.54
CA THR A 154 16.61 -0.64 -4.38
C THR A 154 17.18 0.74 -4.03
N GLY A 155 16.56 1.49 -3.13
CA GLY A 155 16.97 2.85 -2.78
C GLY A 155 16.60 3.89 -3.87
N THR A 156 15.67 3.56 -4.76
CA THR A 156 15.11 4.50 -5.75
C THR A 156 13.91 5.27 -5.20
N ALA A 157 13.49 5.00 -3.96
CA ALA A 157 12.53 5.78 -3.19
C ALA A 157 12.88 5.75 -1.69
N TRP A 158 12.59 6.83 -0.96
CA TRP A 158 12.59 6.87 0.51
C TRP A 158 11.21 6.55 1.08
N LEU A 159 10.18 7.12 0.48
CA LEU A 159 8.77 6.87 0.78
C LEU A 159 8.04 6.52 -0.51
N ALA A 160 7.13 5.58 -0.44
CA ALA A 160 6.25 5.22 -1.54
C ALA A 160 4.82 4.99 -1.06
N HIS A 161 3.88 5.58 -1.79
CA HIS A 161 2.45 5.35 -1.57
C HIS A 161 2.02 4.04 -2.22
N GLY A 162 1.13 3.29 -1.55
CA GLY A 162 0.49 2.09 -2.06
C GLY A 162 -0.96 1.98 -1.60
N SER A 163 -1.64 0.93 -2.05
CA SER A 163 -3.02 0.62 -1.65
C SER A 163 -3.18 -0.86 -1.32
N ASP A 164 -4.20 -1.21 -0.52
CA ASP A 164 -4.41 -2.59 -0.06
C ASP A 164 -5.90 -2.93 0.00
N LEU A 165 -6.36 -3.79 -0.90
CA LEU A 165 -7.68 -4.40 -0.86
C LEU A 165 -7.60 -5.82 -0.27
N GLY A 166 -6.60 -6.59 -0.64
CA GLY A 166 -6.41 -7.99 -0.25
C GLY A 166 -4.95 -8.34 0.06
N GLY A 167 -4.16 -7.40 0.61
CA GLY A 167 -2.76 -7.61 0.95
C GLY A 167 -1.78 -6.74 0.16
N SER A 168 -2.26 -5.83 -0.70
CA SER A 168 -1.42 -5.15 -1.69
C SER A 168 -0.44 -4.11 -1.15
N LEU A 169 -0.46 -3.75 0.13
CA LEU A 169 0.63 -3.09 0.86
C LEU A 169 1.56 -4.12 1.52
N ARG A 170 0.96 -5.14 2.14
CA ARG A 170 1.64 -6.11 3.01
C ARG A 170 2.40 -7.18 2.23
N ASN A 171 1.76 -7.78 1.20
CA ASN A 171 2.40 -8.82 0.38
C ASN A 171 3.70 -8.34 -0.28
N PRO A 172 3.72 -7.23 -1.06
CA PRO A 172 4.95 -6.77 -1.67
C PRO A 172 5.99 -6.30 -0.64
N ALA A 173 5.55 -5.79 0.52
CA ALA A 173 6.45 -5.46 1.61
C ALA A 173 7.19 -6.69 2.13
N SER A 174 6.48 -7.79 2.36
CA SER A 174 7.06 -9.07 2.77
C SER A 174 8.04 -9.61 1.72
N PHE A 175 7.65 -9.65 0.44
CA PHE A 175 8.47 -10.21 -0.64
C PHE A 175 9.75 -9.39 -0.91
N CYS A 176 9.70 -8.08 -0.74
CA CYS A 176 10.85 -7.19 -0.97
C CYS A 176 11.64 -6.88 0.31
N GLY A 177 11.16 -7.29 1.50
CA GLY A 177 11.83 -7.03 2.77
C GLY A 177 11.84 -5.55 3.17
N ILE A 178 10.66 -4.91 3.10
CA ILE A 178 10.40 -3.53 3.54
C ILE A 178 9.17 -3.51 4.46
N VAL A 179 8.76 -2.34 4.93
CA VAL A 179 7.57 -2.17 5.77
C VAL A 179 6.41 -1.59 4.95
N GLY A 180 5.28 -2.30 4.95
CA GLY A 180 4.02 -1.83 4.37
C GLY A 180 2.91 -1.87 5.42
N LEU A 181 2.27 -0.74 5.66
CA LEU A 181 1.19 -0.62 6.65
C LEU A 181 -0.16 -0.49 5.96
N ARG A 182 -1.07 -1.44 6.25
CA ARG A 182 -2.49 -1.29 5.94
C ARG A 182 -3.18 -0.59 7.12
N PRO A 183 -3.55 0.70 6.99
CA PRO A 183 -4.29 1.39 8.05
C PRO A 183 -5.76 0.95 8.09
N SER A 184 -6.47 1.36 9.15
CA SER A 184 -7.93 1.23 9.21
C SER A 184 -8.60 2.05 8.11
N PRO A 185 -9.74 1.59 7.55
CA PRO A 185 -10.52 2.37 6.59
C PRO A 185 -10.83 3.77 7.13
N GLY A 186 -10.71 4.79 6.29
CA GLY A 186 -10.90 6.20 6.65
C GLY A 186 -9.72 6.85 7.38
N ARG A 187 -8.63 6.13 7.70
CA ARG A 187 -7.44 6.74 8.30
C ARG A 187 -6.64 7.57 7.30
N VAL A 188 -6.50 7.08 6.09
CA VAL A 188 -5.95 7.81 4.94
C VAL A 188 -7.11 8.05 3.98
N PRO A 189 -7.47 9.29 3.69
CA PRO A 189 -8.52 9.60 2.73
C PRO A 189 -8.19 9.04 1.34
N LYS A 190 -9.19 8.46 0.70
CA LYS A 190 -9.08 7.93 -0.66
C LYS A 190 -10.10 8.62 -1.58
N GLY A 191 -9.96 8.42 -2.86
CA GLY A 191 -10.87 8.96 -3.86
C GLY A 191 -10.27 10.10 -4.68
N PRO A 192 -11.08 10.60 -5.63
CA PRO A 192 -12.48 10.24 -5.90
C PRO A 192 -12.65 8.79 -6.37
N GLY A 193 -13.85 8.23 -6.21
CA GLY A 193 -14.16 6.86 -6.62
C GLY A 193 -15.66 6.57 -6.65
N PRO A 194 -16.08 5.47 -7.32
CA PRO A 194 -17.51 5.17 -7.52
C PRO A 194 -18.24 4.76 -6.23
N ASN A 195 -17.52 4.39 -5.18
CA ASN A 195 -18.09 4.03 -3.88
C ASN A 195 -17.26 4.63 -2.73
N PRO A 196 -17.59 5.84 -2.26
CA PRO A 196 -16.86 6.49 -1.17
C PRO A 196 -17.06 5.81 0.20
N PHE A 197 -18.05 4.92 0.34
CA PHE A 197 -18.30 4.12 1.56
C PHE A 197 -17.58 2.76 1.55
N ASP A 198 -16.81 2.44 0.49
CA ASP A 198 -16.06 1.19 0.47
C ASP A 198 -14.97 1.16 1.55
N THR A 199 -14.99 0.11 2.36
CA THR A 199 -14.04 -0.12 3.45
C THR A 199 -13.12 -1.31 3.19
N LEU A 200 -13.20 -1.92 2.00
CA LEU A 200 -12.36 -3.07 1.66
C LEU A 200 -10.98 -2.61 1.17
N SER A 201 -10.94 -1.60 0.32
CA SER A 201 -9.68 -0.99 -0.15
C SER A 201 -9.28 0.20 0.72
N VAL A 202 -7.97 0.34 0.98
CA VAL A 202 -7.37 1.47 1.69
C VAL A 202 -6.10 1.95 1.00
N GLU A 203 -5.78 3.23 1.14
CA GLU A 203 -4.48 3.79 0.81
C GLU A 203 -3.55 3.73 2.01
N GLY A 204 -2.23 3.64 1.78
CA GLY A 204 -1.30 3.56 2.91
C GLY A 204 0.17 3.74 2.57
N PRO A 205 0.99 3.91 3.61
CA PRO A 205 2.42 4.16 3.50
C PRO A 205 3.22 2.87 3.35
N MET A 206 4.31 2.98 2.58
CA MET A 206 5.37 1.99 2.48
C MET A 206 6.73 2.68 2.63
N ALA A 207 7.64 2.06 3.38
CA ALA A 207 9.01 2.56 3.59
C ALA A 207 9.95 1.42 4.04
N ARG A 208 11.25 1.71 4.18
CA ARG A 208 12.23 0.70 4.65
C ARG A 208 12.17 0.46 6.16
N THR A 209 11.74 1.44 6.94
CA THR A 209 11.69 1.36 8.41
C THR A 209 10.31 1.68 8.96
N VAL A 210 10.01 1.22 10.18
CA VAL A 210 8.76 1.56 10.89
C VAL A 210 8.66 3.06 11.17
N GLY A 211 9.77 3.71 11.54
CA GLY A 211 9.82 5.15 11.78
C GLY A 211 9.47 5.96 10.52
N ASP A 212 9.95 5.53 9.35
CA ASP A 212 9.63 6.17 8.07
C ASP A 212 8.16 5.94 7.66
N VAL A 213 7.61 4.74 7.94
CA VAL A 213 6.18 4.46 7.75
C VAL A 213 5.33 5.36 8.63
N ALA A 214 5.72 5.57 9.89
CA ALA A 214 5.04 6.45 10.82
C ALA A 214 5.09 7.92 10.38
N LEU A 215 6.26 8.42 9.93
CA LEU A 215 6.42 9.74 9.32
C LEU A 215 5.49 9.92 8.12
N PHE A 216 5.43 8.93 7.24
CA PHE A 216 4.58 9.01 6.06
C PHE A 216 3.10 8.91 6.41
N LEU A 217 2.72 8.09 7.39
CA LEU A 217 1.34 8.03 7.89
C LEU A 217 0.91 9.37 8.51
N ASP A 218 1.78 10.08 9.24
CA ASP A 218 1.50 11.43 9.74
C ASP A 218 1.18 12.42 8.60
N SER A 219 1.81 12.22 7.44
CA SER A 219 1.59 13.06 6.25
C SER A 219 0.31 12.70 5.50
N LEU A 220 -0.17 11.46 5.61
CA LEU A 220 -1.34 10.95 4.88
C LEU A 220 -2.62 10.98 5.71
N ALA A 221 -2.53 10.79 7.04
CA ALA A 221 -3.68 10.64 7.91
C ALA A 221 -4.39 11.98 8.22
N GLY A 222 -5.68 11.89 8.49
CA GLY A 222 -6.47 13.01 8.95
C GLY A 222 -7.79 13.17 8.19
N PRO A 223 -8.66 14.07 8.64
CA PRO A 223 -9.98 14.25 8.04
C PRO A 223 -9.87 14.84 6.63
N ASP A 224 -10.80 14.43 5.77
CA ASP A 224 -11.07 15.06 4.48
C ASP A 224 -12.59 15.11 4.30
N PRO A 225 -13.19 16.29 4.07
CA PRO A 225 -14.63 16.41 3.95
C PRO A 225 -15.22 15.70 2.71
N ARG A 226 -14.38 15.30 1.77
CA ARG A 226 -14.76 14.58 0.55
C ARG A 226 -14.82 13.05 0.78
N GLU A 227 -14.26 12.56 1.89
CA GLU A 227 -14.26 11.15 2.29
C GLU A 227 -15.25 10.96 3.45
N PRO A 228 -16.45 10.39 3.22
CA PRO A 228 -17.52 10.33 4.23
C PRO A 228 -17.19 9.45 5.44
N ILE A 229 -16.19 8.56 5.32
CA ILE A 229 -15.72 7.69 6.40
C ILE A 229 -14.38 8.14 6.99
N ALA A 230 -13.90 9.35 6.63
CA ALA A 230 -12.64 9.86 7.12
C ALA A 230 -12.63 9.95 8.66
N LEU A 231 -11.58 9.41 9.27
CA LEU A 231 -11.38 9.47 10.72
C LEU A 231 -10.78 10.83 11.12
N ALA A 232 -11.09 11.27 12.34
CA ALA A 232 -10.46 12.44 12.92
C ALA A 232 -8.93 12.32 12.91
N ALA A 233 -8.25 13.46 12.90
CA ALA A 233 -6.80 13.50 13.04
C ALA A 233 -6.39 12.77 14.34
N PRO A 234 -5.27 12.05 14.34
CA PRO A 234 -4.74 11.45 15.56
C PRO A 234 -4.40 12.56 16.56
N GLY A 235 -4.69 12.33 17.84
CA GLY A 235 -4.36 13.28 18.90
C GLY A 235 -2.87 13.49 19.15
N ARG A 236 -2.04 12.63 18.52
CA ARG A 236 -0.58 12.63 18.62
C ARG A 236 0.01 12.03 17.32
N PRO A 237 1.16 12.53 16.82
CA PRO A 237 1.83 11.96 15.67
C PRO A 237 2.19 10.48 15.82
N TYR A 238 2.04 9.70 14.75
CA TYR A 238 2.41 8.27 14.72
C TYR A 238 3.90 8.05 14.93
N ARG A 239 4.76 8.96 14.44
CA ARG A 239 6.20 8.89 14.67
C ARG A 239 6.57 8.96 16.15
N ASP A 240 5.81 9.68 16.97
CA ASP A 240 6.03 9.76 18.41
C ASP A 240 5.66 8.44 19.09
N TRP A 241 4.56 7.79 18.65
CA TRP A 241 4.20 6.45 19.08
C TRP A 241 5.26 5.42 18.70
N ALA A 242 5.80 5.49 17.48
CA ALA A 242 6.83 4.58 17.02
C ALA A 242 8.15 4.75 17.80
N ALA A 243 8.49 5.97 18.21
CA ALA A 243 9.68 6.26 19.02
C ALA A 243 9.55 5.76 20.48
N GLU A 244 8.33 5.73 21.03
CA GLU A 244 8.07 5.28 22.40
C GLU A 244 7.89 3.76 22.52
N ALA A 245 8.10 2.98 21.49
CA ALA A 245 7.81 1.56 21.36
C ALA A 245 7.67 0.83 22.72
N ARG A 246 6.46 0.34 23.00
CA ARG A 246 6.17 -0.45 24.21
C ARG A 246 6.05 -1.91 23.84
N ALA A 247 6.68 -2.79 24.61
CA ALA A 247 6.49 -4.22 24.44
C ALA A 247 5.01 -4.60 24.66
N PRO A 248 4.41 -5.42 23.77
CA PRO A 248 3.10 -6.00 24.03
C PRO A 248 3.18 -6.95 25.23
N ARG A 249 2.06 -7.15 25.92
CA ARG A 249 1.99 -8.09 27.06
C ARG A 249 1.62 -9.49 26.61
N ARG A 250 0.66 -9.61 25.69
CA ARG A 250 0.18 -10.89 25.16
C ARG A 250 0.14 -10.85 23.63
N VAL A 251 0.82 -11.79 23.02
CA VAL A 251 0.95 -11.94 21.57
C VAL A 251 0.39 -13.30 21.18
N ALA A 252 -0.56 -13.32 20.30
CA ALA A 252 -0.97 -14.54 19.63
C ALA A 252 -0.13 -14.76 18.38
N PHE A 253 0.21 -16.01 18.09
CA PHE A 253 0.82 -16.43 16.84
C PHE A 253 -0.04 -17.51 16.19
N SER A 254 -0.23 -17.46 14.89
CA SER A 254 -0.87 -18.53 14.13
C SER A 254 -0.10 -18.82 12.86
N ARG A 255 0.17 -20.10 12.58
CA ARG A 255 0.89 -20.51 11.37
C ARG A 255 0.10 -20.27 10.09
N ASP A 256 -1.24 -20.38 10.15
CA ASP A 256 -2.10 -20.48 8.98
C ASP A 256 -3.47 -19.79 9.15
N LEU A 257 -3.69 -19.12 10.29
CA LEU A 257 -4.98 -18.53 10.71
C LEU A 257 -6.16 -19.52 10.71
N GLY A 258 -5.90 -20.83 10.64
CA GLY A 258 -6.90 -21.90 10.54
C GLY A 258 -7.63 -21.97 9.20
N ILE A 259 -7.25 -21.20 8.21
CA ILE A 259 -7.97 -21.07 6.93
C ILE A 259 -7.09 -21.10 5.67
N THR A 260 -5.77 -21.05 5.80
CA THR A 260 -4.88 -20.91 4.64
C THR A 260 -3.68 -21.85 4.78
N PRO A 261 -3.38 -22.71 3.79
CA PRO A 261 -2.14 -23.47 3.81
C PRO A 261 -0.94 -22.51 3.67
N VAL A 262 0.09 -22.76 4.47
CA VAL A 262 1.35 -21.98 4.47
C VAL A 262 2.50 -22.94 4.27
N ASP A 263 3.50 -22.53 3.48
CA ASP A 263 4.72 -23.29 3.30
C ASP A 263 5.40 -23.51 4.67
N PRO A 264 5.80 -24.75 5.01
CA PRO A 264 6.39 -25.07 6.31
C PRO A 264 7.62 -24.24 6.65
N GLU A 265 8.49 -23.95 5.69
CA GLU A 265 9.68 -23.11 5.89
C GLU A 265 9.30 -21.68 6.28
N VAL A 266 8.31 -21.10 5.59
CA VAL A 266 7.78 -19.76 5.91
C VAL A 266 7.14 -19.74 7.29
N ALA A 267 6.33 -20.75 7.61
CA ALA A 267 5.68 -20.88 8.92
C ALA A 267 6.72 -20.98 10.06
N ASP A 268 7.80 -21.73 9.85
CA ASP A 268 8.87 -21.87 10.85
C ASP A 268 9.69 -20.58 11.04
N ILE A 269 9.96 -19.84 9.96
CA ILE A 269 10.60 -18.51 10.03
C ILE A 269 9.72 -17.54 10.82
N CYS A 270 8.41 -17.49 10.51
CA CYS A 270 7.46 -16.64 11.23
C CYS A 270 7.31 -17.04 12.70
N ALA A 271 7.28 -18.35 13.01
CA ALA A 271 7.25 -18.84 14.39
C ALA A 271 8.51 -18.45 15.17
N ALA A 272 9.69 -18.53 14.56
CA ALA A 272 10.93 -18.09 15.17
C ALA A 272 10.94 -16.58 15.43
N ALA A 273 10.40 -15.78 14.51
CA ALA A 273 10.24 -14.34 14.69
C ALA A 273 9.24 -14.00 15.81
N ALA A 274 8.13 -14.73 15.91
CA ALA A 274 7.14 -14.54 16.97
C ALA A 274 7.73 -14.78 18.37
N ARG A 275 8.54 -15.83 18.54
CA ARG A 275 9.21 -16.11 19.84
C ARG A 275 10.13 -14.99 20.32
N ARG A 276 10.64 -14.13 19.42
CA ARG A 276 11.47 -12.98 19.85
C ARG A 276 10.71 -11.95 20.69
N PHE A 277 9.37 -11.97 20.69
CA PHE A 277 8.59 -11.14 21.60
C PHE A 277 8.71 -11.59 23.06
N GLU A 278 9.07 -12.87 23.31
CA GLU A 278 9.37 -13.37 24.66
C GLU A 278 10.61 -12.68 25.25
N ASP A 279 11.61 -12.35 24.40
CA ASP A 279 12.80 -11.58 24.81
C ASP A 279 12.45 -10.16 25.28
N LEU A 280 11.28 -9.64 24.86
CA LEU A 280 10.73 -8.35 25.27
C LEU A 280 9.81 -8.47 26.49
N GLY A 281 9.64 -9.68 27.03
CA GLY A 281 8.78 -9.98 28.20
C GLY A 281 7.32 -10.24 27.86
N ALA A 282 6.97 -10.44 26.58
CA ALA A 282 5.61 -10.80 26.17
C ALA A 282 5.33 -12.31 26.41
N LEU A 283 4.08 -12.63 26.74
CA LEU A 283 3.56 -14.00 26.66
C LEU A 283 3.16 -14.28 25.21
N VAL A 284 3.80 -15.25 24.57
CA VAL A 284 3.47 -15.68 23.19
C VAL A 284 2.72 -17.00 23.25
N GLU A 285 1.53 -17.04 22.65
CA GLU A 285 0.65 -18.20 22.66
C GLU A 285 0.18 -18.53 21.23
N GLU A 286 0.02 -19.82 20.92
CA GLU A 286 -0.56 -20.24 19.66
C GLU A 286 -2.08 -20.07 19.71
N ALA A 287 -2.60 -19.07 19.00
CA ALA A 287 -4.02 -18.75 18.96
C ALA A 287 -4.37 -17.87 17.75
N HIS A 288 -5.63 -17.93 17.31
CA HIS A 288 -6.21 -17.03 16.31
C HIS A 288 -7.73 -16.89 16.52
N PRO A 289 -8.37 -15.79 16.05
CA PRO A 289 -9.83 -15.73 15.99
C PRO A 289 -10.37 -16.79 15.02
N ASP A 290 -11.62 -17.20 15.21
CA ASP A 290 -12.29 -18.02 14.19
C ASP A 290 -12.57 -17.18 12.94
N PHE A 291 -11.84 -17.48 11.86
CA PHE A 291 -11.98 -16.85 10.53
C PHE A 291 -12.89 -17.65 9.57
N SER A 292 -13.69 -18.59 10.06
CA SER A 292 -14.67 -19.31 9.24
C SER A 292 -15.54 -18.34 8.44
N GLY A 293 -15.70 -18.60 7.14
CA GLY A 293 -16.45 -17.76 6.21
C GLY A 293 -15.68 -16.56 5.63
N ALA A 294 -14.41 -16.32 6.03
CA ALA A 294 -13.63 -15.19 5.55
C ALA A 294 -13.40 -15.24 4.03
N HIS A 295 -13.10 -16.42 3.47
CA HIS A 295 -12.92 -16.57 2.03
C HIS A 295 -14.20 -16.26 1.24
N GLU A 296 -15.35 -16.80 1.67
CA GLU A 296 -16.65 -16.53 1.04
C GLU A 296 -16.97 -15.03 1.09
N CYS A 297 -16.86 -14.44 2.28
CA CYS A 297 -17.10 -13.02 2.50
C CYS A 297 -16.22 -12.14 1.60
N PHE A 298 -14.91 -12.37 1.61
CA PHE A 298 -13.96 -11.59 0.83
C PHE A 298 -14.21 -11.71 -0.67
N GLN A 299 -14.39 -12.93 -1.19
CA GLN A 299 -14.59 -13.17 -2.62
C GLN A 299 -15.86 -12.50 -3.15
N THR A 300 -16.95 -12.55 -2.37
CA THR A 300 -18.23 -11.92 -2.74
C THR A 300 -18.11 -10.40 -2.74
N LEU A 301 -17.58 -9.80 -1.66
CA LEU A 301 -17.47 -8.35 -1.56
C LEU A 301 -16.44 -7.77 -2.55
N ARG A 302 -15.36 -8.50 -2.82
CA ARG A 302 -14.39 -8.15 -3.87
C ARG A 302 -15.04 -8.14 -5.25
N ALA A 303 -15.79 -9.19 -5.59
CA ALA A 303 -16.47 -9.30 -6.87
C ALA A 303 -17.50 -8.16 -7.06
N LEU A 304 -18.27 -7.83 -6.02
CA LEU A 304 -19.18 -6.69 -6.02
C LEU A 304 -18.44 -5.37 -6.29
N GLY A 305 -17.30 -5.16 -5.62
CA GLY A 305 -16.46 -3.98 -5.83
C GLY A 305 -15.94 -3.88 -7.28
N PHE A 306 -15.52 -5.00 -7.87
CA PHE A 306 -15.09 -5.04 -9.28
C PHE A 306 -16.25 -4.71 -10.24
N ALA A 307 -17.44 -5.27 -10.02
CA ALA A 307 -18.62 -4.92 -10.82
C ALA A 307 -18.94 -3.42 -10.73
N THR A 308 -18.90 -2.86 -9.52
CA THR A 308 -19.12 -1.43 -9.28
C THR A 308 -18.11 -0.56 -10.03
N ALA A 309 -16.84 -0.95 -10.08
CA ALA A 309 -15.77 -0.14 -10.65
C ALA A 309 -15.58 -0.35 -12.16
N HIS A 310 -15.91 -1.51 -12.71
CA HIS A 310 -15.47 -1.91 -14.04
C HIS A 310 -16.60 -2.33 -15.01
N LEU A 311 -17.87 -2.21 -14.63
CA LEU A 311 -19.01 -2.54 -15.50
C LEU A 311 -18.91 -1.88 -16.88
N GLU A 312 -18.68 -0.57 -16.92
CA GLU A 312 -18.58 0.18 -18.18
C GLU A 312 -17.37 -0.24 -19.01
N ARG A 313 -16.20 -0.41 -18.33
CA ARG A 313 -14.97 -0.87 -19.01
C ARG A 313 -15.15 -2.28 -19.60
N LEU A 314 -15.83 -3.18 -18.88
CA LEU A 314 -16.12 -4.52 -19.37
C LEU A 314 -17.02 -4.48 -20.62
N ARG A 315 -18.01 -3.58 -20.65
CA ARG A 315 -18.91 -3.41 -21.80
C ARG A 315 -18.17 -2.83 -23.02
N ASP A 316 -17.37 -1.77 -22.81
CA ASP A 316 -16.85 -0.94 -23.89
C ASP A 316 -15.43 -1.34 -24.35
N HIS A 317 -14.65 -2.01 -23.49
CA HIS A 317 -13.22 -2.28 -23.70
C HIS A 317 -12.80 -3.69 -23.27
N ARG A 318 -13.72 -4.68 -23.36
CA ARG A 318 -13.47 -6.05 -22.90
C ARG A 318 -12.15 -6.63 -23.40
N ASP A 319 -11.84 -6.43 -24.68
CA ASP A 319 -10.67 -7.01 -25.34
C ASP A 319 -9.33 -6.43 -24.87
N LEU A 320 -9.36 -5.29 -24.17
CA LEU A 320 -8.20 -4.62 -23.60
C LEU A 320 -7.99 -4.95 -22.12
N LEU A 321 -8.98 -5.63 -21.49
CA LEU A 321 -8.91 -5.99 -20.08
C LEU A 321 -8.23 -7.33 -19.88
N LYS A 322 -7.41 -7.43 -18.84
CA LYS A 322 -6.82 -8.70 -18.47
C LYS A 322 -7.87 -9.68 -17.89
N PRO A 323 -7.64 -11.01 -18.03
CA PRO A 323 -8.62 -12.02 -17.63
C PRO A 323 -9.11 -11.90 -16.19
N GLU A 324 -8.26 -11.51 -15.23
CA GLU A 324 -8.63 -11.39 -13.83
C GLU A 324 -9.58 -10.21 -13.56
N VAL A 325 -9.49 -9.11 -14.32
CA VAL A 325 -10.45 -8.00 -14.25
C VAL A 325 -11.79 -8.45 -14.78
N ILE A 326 -11.80 -9.09 -15.97
CA ILE A 326 -13.00 -9.63 -16.60
C ILE A 326 -13.70 -10.59 -15.64
N TRP A 327 -12.98 -11.62 -15.17
CA TRP A 327 -13.54 -12.67 -14.31
C TRP A 327 -14.14 -12.10 -13.01
N ASN A 328 -13.45 -11.21 -12.31
CA ASN A 328 -13.98 -10.62 -11.08
C ASN A 328 -15.21 -9.76 -11.34
N THR A 329 -15.23 -8.99 -12.44
CA THR A 329 -16.36 -8.14 -12.81
C THR A 329 -17.59 -8.98 -13.16
N GLU A 330 -17.43 -10.00 -14.01
CA GLU A 330 -18.53 -10.92 -14.39
C GLU A 330 -19.07 -11.67 -13.16
N LYS A 331 -18.19 -12.17 -12.28
CA LYS A 331 -18.60 -12.77 -11.01
C LYS A 331 -19.44 -11.81 -10.17
N GLY A 332 -19.04 -10.54 -10.10
CA GLY A 332 -19.77 -9.52 -9.36
C GLY A 332 -21.16 -9.22 -9.94
N LEU A 333 -21.27 -9.19 -11.27
CA LEU A 333 -22.55 -9.00 -11.98
C LEU A 333 -23.51 -10.17 -11.81
N ALA A 334 -22.99 -11.37 -11.60
CA ALA A 334 -23.80 -12.59 -11.39
C ALA A 334 -24.27 -12.77 -9.95
N LEU A 335 -23.82 -11.96 -8.98
CA LEU A 335 -24.20 -12.07 -7.57
C LEU A 335 -25.68 -11.79 -7.36
N THR A 336 -26.31 -12.63 -6.56
CA THR A 336 -27.67 -12.41 -6.06
C THR A 336 -27.69 -11.51 -4.82
N GLY A 337 -28.80 -10.83 -4.58
CA GLY A 337 -28.98 -10.05 -3.34
C GLY A 337 -28.82 -10.91 -2.07
N ALA A 338 -29.18 -12.20 -2.13
CA ALA A 338 -29.03 -13.15 -1.01
C ALA A 338 -27.55 -13.43 -0.70
N GLU A 339 -26.70 -13.61 -1.71
CA GLU A 339 -25.24 -13.80 -1.54
C GLU A 339 -24.58 -12.58 -0.96
N VAL A 340 -24.93 -11.39 -1.45
CA VAL A 340 -24.41 -10.12 -0.90
C VAL A 340 -24.83 -9.95 0.56
N ALA A 341 -26.10 -10.18 0.89
CA ALA A 341 -26.61 -10.11 2.26
C ALA A 341 -25.91 -11.10 3.19
N ARG A 342 -25.66 -12.33 2.73
CA ARG A 342 -24.89 -13.35 3.46
C ARG A 342 -23.45 -12.90 3.71
N ALA A 343 -22.76 -12.37 2.70
CA ALA A 343 -21.39 -11.88 2.83
C ALA A 343 -21.28 -10.73 3.84
N GLN A 344 -22.24 -9.81 3.86
CA GLN A 344 -22.29 -8.72 4.84
C GLN A 344 -22.50 -9.23 6.28
N ARG A 345 -23.37 -10.23 6.49
CA ARG A 345 -23.51 -10.87 7.81
C ARG A 345 -22.23 -11.56 8.25
N LEU A 346 -21.62 -12.38 7.39
CA LEU A 346 -20.32 -13.02 7.67
C LEU A 346 -19.24 -11.99 8.05
N ARG A 347 -19.20 -10.85 7.34
CA ARG A 347 -18.27 -9.77 7.67
C ARG A 347 -18.47 -9.27 9.09
N GLY A 348 -19.71 -9.01 9.49
CA GLY A 348 -20.04 -8.60 10.86
C GLY A 348 -19.64 -9.62 11.92
N GLU A 349 -19.92 -10.91 11.66
CA GLU A 349 -19.56 -12.01 12.55
C GLU A 349 -18.04 -12.16 12.70
N ILE A 350 -17.28 -12.05 11.61
CA ILE A 350 -15.79 -12.11 11.62
C ILE A 350 -15.22 -10.95 12.44
N VAL A 351 -15.73 -9.73 12.23
CA VAL A 351 -15.31 -8.54 13.00
C VAL A 351 -15.58 -8.73 14.48
N GLU A 352 -16.75 -9.23 14.88
CA GLU A 352 -17.08 -9.45 16.28
C GLU A 352 -16.21 -10.55 16.92
N ARG A 353 -15.92 -11.64 16.20
CA ARG A 353 -14.99 -12.69 16.68
C ARG A 353 -13.57 -12.13 16.86
N ALA A 354 -13.09 -11.34 15.91
CA ALA A 354 -11.79 -10.67 16.02
C ALA A 354 -11.77 -9.65 17.19
N ARG A 355 -12.84 -8.86 17.37
CA ARG A 355 -12.94 -7.91 18.48
C ARG A 355 -12.82 -8.60 19.83
N ARG A 356 -13.56 -9.71 20.05
CA ARG A 356 -13.48 -10.50 21.29
C ARG A 356 -12.11 -11.11 21.50
N PHE A 357 -11.47 -11.58 20.44
CA PHE A 357 -10.12 -12.12 20.50
C PHE A 357 -9.11 -11.08 21.00
N PHE A 358 -9.19 -9.84 20.50
CA PHE A 358 -8.32 -8.75 20.89
C PHE A 358 -8.67 -8.12 22.27
N GLU A 359 -9.67 -8.63 23.00
CA GLU A 359 -9.82 -8.37 24.44
C GLU A 359 -8.75 -9.09 25.27
N ALA A 360 -8.21 -10.20 24.75
CA ALA A 360 -7.20 -11.01 25.42
C ALA A 360 -5.77 -10.82 24.88
N TYR A 361 -5.61 -10.38 23.63
CA TYR A 361 -4.32 -10.26 22.97
C TYR A 361 -4.07 -8.84 22.45
N ASP A 362 -2.83 -8.37 22.61
CA ASP A 362 -2.42 -7.07 22.08
C ASP A 362 -2.10 -7.16 20.58
N LEU A 363 -1.55 -8.30 20.12
CA LEU A 363 -1.16 -8.55 18.74
C LEU A 363 -1.53 -9.96 18.30
N LEU A 364 -1.78 -10.12 17.00
CA LEU A 364 -1.81 -11.40 16.30
C LEU A 364 -0.73 -11.39 15.21
N LEU A 365 0.17 -12.35 15.28
CA LEU A 365 1.24 -12.57 14.29
C LEU A 365 0.92 -13.79 13.43
N CYS A 366 1.25 -13.73 12.13
CA CYS A 366 1.10 -14.84 11.19
C CYS A 366 2.13 -14.74 10.05
#